data_a683171fd2a01c6ff1f160640b13c746
#
_entry.id   a683171fd2a01c6ff1f160640b13c746
#
_cell.length_a   1.000
_cell.length_b   1.000
_cell.length_c   1.000
_cell.angle_alpha   90.00
_cell.angle_beta   90.00
_cell.angle_gamma   90.00
#
_symmetry.space_group_name_H-M   'P 1'
#
loop_
_entity.id
_entity.type
_entity.pdbx_description
1 polymer ?
#
loop_
_entity_poly.entity_id
_entity_poly.type
_entity_poly.pdbx_seq_one_letter_code
_entity_poly.pdbx_strand_id
1 'polypeptide(L)'
;METPPVQTPAMVRWFPLGVALWASVAWPAEVQSRSVRATVLSIGDGDTIRVRQAGRALTVRLACIDAPETAQSPWGQQARRYLQQRLPIGREVTLEVKTTDRYGRTVAEVISAINLNLVMVEDGQAFAYRQYLGGCDAKEYLDAEFRASRHRYGVWQVEGGITRPWDFRRGGRSATVILDGTTPGGRRYSCKEIGSYARAQELLRQGHTYLDSNRDGEACESLR
;
A
#
# COMPACT_ATOMS: atom_id res chain seq x y z
N MET A 1 -9.94 69.17 -75.11
CA MET A 1 -11.04 68.17 -74.97
C MET A 1 -10.52 67.11 -74.08
N GLU A 2 -10.79 67.27 -72.78
CA GLU A 2 -10.38 66.31 -71.76
C GLU A 2 -11.53 65.35 -71.50
N THR A 3 -11.25 64.07 -71.53
CA THR A 3 -12.19 63.01 -71.16
C THR A 3 -12.12 62.76 -69.66
N PRO A 4 -13.27 62.61 -68.95
CA PRO A 4 -13.26 62.35 -67.51
C PRO A 4 -12.92 60.92 -67.18
N PRO A 5 -12.38 60.65 -66.00
CA PRO A 5 -11.96 59.28 -65.54
C PRO A 5 -13.18 58.45 -65.17
N VAL A 6 -13.10 57.19 -65.57
CA VAL A 6 -14.06 56.11 -65.22
C VAL A 6 -13.89 55.71 -63.76
N GLN A 7 -14.98 55.86 -62.97
CA GLN A 7 -15.04 55.34 -61.57
C GLN A 7 -15.37 53.84 -61.57
N THR A 8 -14.50 53.02 -61.01
CA THR A 8 -14.76 51.61 -60.74
C THR A 8 -15.55 51.45 -59.42
N PRO A 9 -16.57 50.57 -59.33
CA PRO A 9 -17.32 50.38 -58.11
C PRO A 9 -16.53 49.53 -57.10
N ALA A 10 -16.56 49.97 -55.83
CA ALA A 10 -15.94 49.26 -54.69
C ALA A 10 -16.69 47.93 -54.39
N MET A 11 -16.00 46.82 -54.53
CA MET A 11 -16.49 45.52 -54.08
C MET A 11 -16.49 45.46 -52.52
N VAL A 12 -17.69 45.42 -51.95
CA VAL A 12 -17.87 45.12 -50.51
C VAL A 12 -17.61 43.64 -50.28
N ARG A 13 -16.46 43.36 -49.67
CA ARG A 13 -16.13 42.00 -49.23
C ARG A 13 -16.83 41.72 -47.91
N TRP A 14 -17.81 40.86 -47.92
CA TRP A 14 -18.42 40.29 -46.73
C TRP A 14 -17.45 39.27 -46.17
N PHE A 15 -16.89 39.51 -44.94
CA PHE A 15 -16.19 38.53 -44.14
C PHE A 15 -17.24 37.83 -43.27
N PRO A 16 -17.34 36.47 -43.29
CA PRO A 16 -18.16 35.78 -42.36
C PRO A 16 -17.44 35.79 -40.98
N LEU A 17 -18.12 36.30 -39.95
CA LEU A 17 -17.70 36.18 -38.55
C LEU A 17 -17.76 34.71 -38.15
N GLY A 18 -16.62 34.01 -38.27
CA GLY A 18 -16.46 32.69 -37.74
C GLY A 18 -16.35 32.77 -36.20
N VAL A 19 -17.41 32.38 -35.52
CA VAL A 19 -17.38 32.16 -34.07
C VAL A 19 -16.55 30.89 -33.82
N ALA A 20 -15.27 31.05 -33.46
CA ALA A 20 -14.42 29.95 -33.00
C ALA A 20 -14.88 29.58 -31.60
N LEU A 21 -15.63 28.48 -31.47
CA LEU A 21 -15.89 27.79 -30.20
C LEU A 21 -14.58 27.15 -29.71
N TRP A 22 -13.92 27.83 -28.81
CA TRP A 22 -12.79 27.26 -28.08
C TRP A 22 -13.33 26.22 -27.08
N ALA A 23 -13.32 24.95 -27.45
CA ALA A 23 -13.54 23.86 -26.51
C ALA A 23 -12.37 23.84 -25.51
N SER A 24 -12.60 24.30 -24.30
CA SER A 24 -11.68 24.19 -23.21
C SER A 24 -11.55 22.69 -22.85
N VAL A 25 -10.55 22.03 -23.37
CA VAL A 25 -10.16 20.68 -22.90
C VAL A 25 -9.59 20.88 -21.51
N ALA A 26 -10.41 20.58 -20.48
CA ALA A 26 -9.93 20.47 -19.11
C ALA A 26 -9.01 19.24 -19.03
N TRP A 27 -7.71 19.47 -18.99
CA TRP A 27 -6.75 18.42 -18.64
C TRP A 27 -7.01 17.97 -17.20
N PRO A 28 -7.00 16.65 -16.92
CA PRO A 28 -7.10 16.19 -15.56
C PRO A 28 -5.95 16.82 -14.76
N ALA A 29 -6.29 17.40 -13.61
CA ALA A 29 -5.31 17.97 -12.71
C ALA A 29 -4.33 16.85 -12.30
N GLU A 30 -3.11 16.96 -12.78
CA GLU A 30 -2.01 16.09 -12.39
C GLU A 30 -1.85 16.24 -10.88
N VAL A 31 -2.03 15.15 -10.14
CA VAL A 31 -1.80 15.14 -8.68
C VAL A 31 -0.31 15.37 -8.47
N GLN A 32 0.07 16.61 -8.31
CA GLN A 32 1.44 17.02 -8.13
C GLN A 32 1.93 16.50 -6.78
N SER A 33 2.72 15.43 -6.80
CA SER A 33 3.37 14.90 -5.60
C SER A 33 4.20 16.01 -4.95
N ARG A 34 3.77 16.43 -3.76
CA ARG A 34 4.46 17.50 -3.04
C ARG A 34 5.67 16.92 -2.31
N SER A 35 6.84 17.20 -2.84
CA SER A 35 8.12 16.82 -2.22
C SER A 35 8.52 17.86 -1.17
N VAL A 36 8.76 17.42 0.07
CA VAL A 36 9.16 18.30 1.18
C VAL A 36 10.31 17.69 1.98
N ARG A 37 11.25 18.53 2.46
CA ARG A 37 12.33 18.09 3.34
C ARG A 37 11.87 18.01 4.78
N ALA A 38 12.37 17.02 5.51
CA ALA A 38 12.09 16.82 6.92
C ALA A 38 13.28 16.15 7.62
N THR A 39 13.35 16.31 8.94
CA THR A 39 14.36 15.66 9.79
C THR A 39 13.70 14.60 10.66
N VAL A 40 14.23 13.40 10.71
CA VAL A 40 13.71 12.28 11.51
C VAL A 40 13.86 12.56 12.99
N LEU A 41 12.78 12.44 13.76
CA LEU A 41 12.75 12.62 15.20
C LEU A 41 12.68 11.30 15.96
N SER A 42 11.89 10.36 15.46
CA SER A 42 11.75 9.03 16.07
C SER A 42 11.08 8.04 15.09
N ILE A 43 11.27 6.76 15.34
CA ILE A 43 10.60 5.66 14.65
C ILE A 43 9.55 5.07 15.59
N GLY A 44 8.30 5.09 15.18
CA GLY A 44 7.16 4.56 15.94
C GLY A 44 7.09 3.04 15.88
N ASP A 45 6.85 2.54 14.68
CA ASP A 45 6.77 1.12 14.34
C ASP A 45 7.43 0.85 12.99
N GLY A 46 7.05 -0.23 12.30
CA GLY A 46 7.66 -0.63 11.02
C GLY A 46 7.30 0.28 9.83
N ASP A 47 6.32 1.16 9.96
CA ASP A 47 5.89 2.03 8.86
C ASP A 47 5.36 3.39 9.31
N THR A 48 5.65 3.77 10.54
CA THR A 48 5.27 5.08 11.10
C THR A 48 6.48 5.75 11.74
N ILE A 49 6.77 6.98 11.31
CA ILE A 49 7.87 7.79 11.83
C ILE A 49 7.37 9.15 12.29
N ARG A 50 8.14 9.81 13.16
CA ARG A 50 7.96 11.23 13.46
C ARG A 50 9.09 12.03 12.85
N VAL A 51 8.75 13.14 12.25
CA VAL A 51 9.71 14.04 11.60
C VAL A 51 9.47 15.48 12.03
N ARG A 52 10.49 16.34 11.86
CA ARG A 52 10.36 17.79 11.94
C ARG A 52 10.35 18.36 10.53
N GLN A 53 9.29 19.06 10.16
CA GLN A 53 9.16 19.75 8.89
C GLN A 53 8.77 21.22 9.15
N ALA A 54 9.55 22.18 8.63
CA ALA A 54 9.35 23.61 8.85
C ALA A 54 9.10 23.98 10.33
N GLY A 55 9.92 23.41 11.23
CA GLY A 55 9.84 23.66 12.67
C GLY A 55 8.75 22.87 13.43
N ARG A 56 7.84 22.19 12.74
CA ARG A 56 6.72 21.44 13.34
C ARG A 56 7.00 19.94 13.34
N ALA A 57 6.61 19.25 14.41
CA ALA A 57 6.66 17.81 14.48
C ALA A 57 5.42 17.22 13.80
N LEU A 58 5.62 16.28 12.87
CA LEU A 58 4.58 15.57 12.12
C LEU A 58 4.74 14.07 12.31
N THR A 59 3.62 13.36 12.29
CA THR A 59 3.61 11.90 12.15
C THR A 59 3.46 11.56 10.67
N VAL A 60 4.35 10.71 10.16
CA VAL A 60 4.36 10.25 8.78
C VAL A 60 4.09 8.74 8.77
N ARG A 61 3.07 8.34 8.04
CA ARG A 61 2.79 6.96 7.68
C ARG A 61 3.46 6.68 6.33
N LEU A 62 4.29 5.66 6.26
CA LEU A 62 4.92 5.24 5.02
C LEU A 62 3.85 4.79 4.03
N ALA A 63 3.79 5.45 2.87
CA ALA A 63 2.80 5.20 1.83
C ALA A 63 2.97 3.81 1.20
N CYS A 64 1.89 3.24 0.69
CA CYS A 64 1.86 2.06 -0.19
C CYS A 64 2.33 0.74 0.46
N ILE A 65 2.70 0.76 1.74
CA ILE A 65 3.12 -0.42 2.49
C ILE A 65 2.31 -0.58 3.78
N ASP A 66 2.35 -1.80 4.32
CA ASP A 66 1.81 -2.10 5.64
C ASP A 66 2.77 -3.06 6.35
N ALA A 67 3.40 -2.58 7.42
CA ALA A 67 4.33 -3.38 8.21
C ALA A 67 3.58 -4.20 9.27
N PRO A 68 4.14 -5.32 9.73
CA PRO A 68 3.57 -6.09 10.82
C PRO A 68 3.34 -5.21 12.04
N GLU A 69 2.19 -5.38 12.67
CA GLU A 69 1.86 -4.74 13.94
C GLU A 69 2.87 -5.12 15.02
N THR A 70 3.12 -4.23 15.96
CA THR A 70 4.03 -4.51 17.10
C THR A 70 3.63 -5.79 17.83
N ALA A 71 2.33 -6.11 17.87
CA ALA A 71 1.80 -7.34 18.47
C ALA A 71 2.02 -8.60 17.62
N GLN A 72 2.40 -8.48 16.36
CA GLN A 72 2.78 -9.62 15.51
C GLN A 72 4.25 -10.00 15.75
N SER A 73 4.52 -10.53 16.92
CA SER A 73 5.88 -10.95 17.32
C SER A 73 6.37 -12.15 16.49
N PRO A 74 7.66 -12.18 16.08
CA PRO A 74 8.70 -11.18 16.31
C PRO A 74 8.73 -10.08 15.24
N TRP A 75 7.88 -10.16 14.21
CA TRP A 75 7.95 -9.45 12.93
C TRP A 75 7.79 -7.93 13.07
N GLY A 76 6.84 -7.47 13.89
CA GLY A 76 6.63 -6.04 14.11
C GLY A 76 7.86 -5.37 14.74
N GLN A 77 8.50 -6.02 15.69
CA GLN A 77 9.74 -5.53 16.29
C GLN A 77 10.93 -5.61 15.32
N GLN A 78 10.98 -6.61 14.46
CA GLN A 78 12.00 -6.71 13.41
C GLN A 78 11.87 -5.58 12.39
N ALA A 79 10.67 -5.35 11.89
CA ALA A 79 10.37 -4.26 10.93
C ALA A 79 10.76 -2.89 11.53
N ARG A 80 10.38 -2.64 12.79
CA ARG A 80 10.76 -1.40 13.49
C ARG A 80 12.28 -1.25 13.60
N ARG A 81 12.99 -2.28 14.06
CA ARG A 81 14.47 -2.24 14.19
C ARG A 81 15.14 -2.03 12.84
N TYR A 82 14.65 -2.70 11.81
CA TYR A 82 15.15 -2.55 10.45
C TYR A 82 15.02 -1.10 9.98
N LEU A 83 13.85 -0.49 10.16
CA LEU A 83 13.64 0.91 9.80
C LEU A 83 14.54 1.86 10.60
N GLN A 84 14.76 1.60 11.90
CA GLN A 84 15.67 2.35 12.74
C GLN A 84 17.12 2.31 12.25
N GLN A 85 17.59 1.15 11.77
CA GLN A 85 18.93 0.99 11.21
C GLN A 85 19.10 1.76 9.89
N ARG A 86 18.07 1.77 9.05
CA ARG A 86 18.08 2.45 7.76
C ARG A 86 17.85 3.97 7.89
N LEU A 87 17.17 4.39 8.94
CA LEU A 87 16.74 5.76 9.14
C LEU A 87 17.12 6.28 10.55
N PRO A 88 18.39 6.62 10.76
CA PRO A 88 18.85 7.18 12.05
C PRO A 88 18.14 8.48 12.42
N ILE A 89 17.94 8.71 13.71
CA ILE A 89 17.40 9.97 14.24
C ILE A 89 18.34 11.11 13.84
N GLY A 90 17.77 12.25 13.44
CA GLY A 90 18.50 13.41 12.93
C GLY A 90 18.78 13.35 11.42
N ARG A 91 18.50 12.22 10.74
CA ARG A 91 18.66 12.11 9.29
C ARG A 91 17.69 13.05 8.57
N GLU A 92 18.19 13.79 7.59
CA GLU A 92 17.35 14.50 6.65
C GLU A 92 16.79 13.53 5.59
N VAL A 93 15.50 13.69 5.30
CA VAL A 93 14.77 12.92 4.30
C VAL A 93 13.93 13.83 3.43
N THR A 94 13.61 13.35 2.25
CA THR A 94 12.57 13.93 1.40
C THR A 94 11.29 13.13 1.55
N LEU A 95 10.19 13.79 1.82
CA LEU A 95 8.86 13.19 1.86
C LEU A 95 8.14 13.47 0.54
N GLU A 96 7.84 12.46 -0.22
CA GLU A 96 6.93 12.55 -1.35
C GLU A 96 5.50 12.33 -0.85
N VAL A 97 4.86 13.44 -0.49
CA VAL A 97 3.54 13.42 0.13
C VAL A 97 2.48 13.00 -0.88
N LYS A 98 1.75 11.95 -0.55
CA LYS A 98 0.64 11.41 -1.34
C LYS A 98 -0.71 11.98 -0.86
N THR A 99 -0.94 11.97 0.46
CA THR A 99 -2.19 12.42 1.07
C THR A 99 -2.02 12.64 2.59
N THR A 100 -3.10 13.01 3.25
CA THR A 100 -3.24 12.98 4.72
C THR A 100 -4.34 11.97 5.06
N ASP A 101 -4.09 11.08 6.00
CA ASP A 101 -5.07 10.08 6.40
C ASP A 101 -6.12 10.66 7.37
N ARG A 102 -7.15 9.84 7.65
CA ARG A 102 -8.25 10.22 8.56
C ARG A 102 -7.82 10.51 10.01
N TYR A 103 -6.60 10.14 10.38
CA TYR A 103 -6.02 10.41 11.71
C TYR A 103 -5.12 11.64 11.71
N GLY A 104 -5.04 12.36 10.61
CA GLY A 104 -4.19 13.55 10.45
C GLY A 104 -2.72 13.25 10.21
N ARG A 105 -2.33 11.99 9.93
CA ARG A 105 -0.95 11.64 9.61
C ARG A 105 -0.67 11.96 8.14
N THR A 106 0.51 12.51 7.87
CA THR A 106 1.01 12.64 6.49
C THR A 106 1.34 11.26 5.94
N VAL A 107 0.77 10.90 4.78
CA VAL A 107 1.08 9.66 4.07
C VAL A 107 2.07 9.98 2.96
N ALA A 108 3.29 9.42 3.02
CA ALA A 108 4.36 9.76 2.11
C ALA A 108 5.29 8.58 1.80
N GLU A 109 5.92 8.63 0.63
CA GLU A 109 7.17 7.89 0.43
C GLU A 109 8.31 8.66 1.06
N VAL A 110 9.18 7.95 1.78
CA VAL A 110 10.31 8.50 2.52
C VAL A 110 11.60 8.18 1.78
N ILE A 111 12.21 9.22 1.23
CA ILE A 111 13.43 9.08 0.42
C ILE A 111 14.63 9.54 1.24
N SER A 112 15.58 8.61 1.47
CA SER A 112 16.88 8.87 2.08
C SER A 112 17.97 8.20 1.25
N ALA A 113 18.40 8.85 0.17
CA ALA A 113 19.18 8.30 -0.94
C ALA A 113 18.44 7.23 -1.77
N ILE A 114 17.62 6.43 -1.14
CA ILE A 114 16.74 5.41 -1.74
C ILE A 114 15.32 5.55 -1.18
N ASN A 115 14.35 4.95 -1.87
CA ASN A 115 12.97 4.87 -1.38
C ASN A 115 12.88 3.82 -0.26
N LEU A 116 12.75 4.28 0.99
CA LEU A 116 12.71 3.40 2.17
C LEU A 116 11.44 2.56 2.22
N ASN A 117 10.32 3.08 1.72
CA ASN A 117 9.08 2.31 1.65
C ASN A 117 9.25 1.06 0.78
N LEU A 118 9.86 1.24 -0.39
CA LEU A 118 10.13 0.14 -1.31
C LEU A 118 11.10 -0.88 -0.71
N VAL A 119 12.19 -0.41 -0.09
CA VAL A 119 13.19 -1.29 0.56
C VAL A 119 12.58 -2.09 1.70
N MET A 120 11.63 -1.52 2.47
CA MET A 120 10.90 -2.27 3.49
C MET A 120 10.15 -3.48 2.91
N VAL A 121 9.59 -3.34 1.70
CA VAL A 121 8.92 -4.44 1.00
C VAL A 121 9.94 -5.44 0.44
N GLU A 122 10.99 -4.95 -0.21
CA GLU A 122 12.00 -5.76 -0.87
C GLU A 122 12.77 -6.67 0.10
N ASP A 123 13.03 -6.17 1.33
CA ASP A 123 13.67 -6.95 2.38
C ASP A 123 12.66 -7.69 3.29
N GLY A 124 11.39 -7.76 2.87
CA GLY A 124 10.34 -8.51 3.56
C GLY A 124 10.00 -7.97 4.96
N GLN A 125 10.22 -6.68 5.22
CA GLN A 125 9.89 -6.05 6.50
C GLN A 125 8.47 -5.46 6.50
N ALA A 126 7.86 -5.34 5.32
CA ALA A 126 6.49 -4.89 5.12
C ALA A 126 5.87 -5.59 3.91
N PHE A 127 4.56 -5.48 3.80
CA PHE A 127 3.80 -5.92 2.63
C PHE A 127 3.46 -4.73 1.73
N ALA A 128 3.40 -4.95 0.42
CA ALA A 128 2.78 -4.01 -0.49
C ALA A 128 1.28 -3.89 -0.17
N TYR A 129 0.80 -2.71 0.18
CA TYR A 129 -0.59 -2.52 0.59
C TYR A 129 -1.48 -2.23 -0.62
N ARG A 130 -1.94 -3.28 -1.26
CA ARG A 130 -2.64 -3.25 -2.56
C ARG A 130 -3.75 -2.23 -2.65
N GLN A 131 -4.51 -2.05 -1.57
CA GLN A 131 -5.60 -1.07 -1.52
C GLN A 131 -5.12 0.39 -1.70
N TYR A 132 -3.87 0.68 -1.38
CA TYR A 132 -3.30 2.03 -1.38
C TYR A 132 -2.11 2.20 -2.32
N LEU A 133 -1.88 1.28 -3.25
CA LEU A 133 -0.77 1.38 -4.21
C LEU A 133 -0.98 2.48 -5.28
N GLY A 134 -2.21 2.97 -5.47
CA GLY A 134 -2.52 3.94 -6.53
C GLY A 134 -1.77 5.28 -6.46
N GLY A 135 -1.11 5.57 -5.33
CA GLY A 135 -0.25 6.75 -5.17
C GLY A 135 1.24 6.51 -5.40
N CYS A 136 1.65 5.26 -5.69
CA CYS A 136 3.03 4.82 -5.87
C CYS A 136 3.17 4.04 -7.18
N ASP A 137 4.39 3.65 -7.55
CA ASP A 137 4.59 2.69 -8.63
C ASP A 137 4.15 1.28 -8.19
N ALA A 138 2.89 0.97 -8.43
CA ALA A 138 2.30 -0.30 -8.00
C ALA A 138 3.06 -1.52 -8.52
N LYS A 139 3.59 -1.44 -9.76
CA LYS A 139 4.35 -2.53 -10.34
C LYS A 139 5.65 -2.78 -9.58
N GLU A 140 6.39 -1.71 -9.27
CA GLU A 140 7.65 -1.81 -8.54
C GLU A 140 7.47 -2.41 -7.14
N TYR A 141 6.44 -1.98 -6.40
CA TYR A 141 6.13 -2.54 -5.08
C TYR A 141 5.70 -4.01 -5.13
N LEU A 142 4.92 -4.41 -6.14
CA LEU A 142 4.50 -5.80 -6.30
C LEU A 142 5.66 -6.71 -6.74
N ASP A 143 6.54 -6.21 -7.60
CA ASP A 143 7.76 -6.92 -8.02
C ASP A 143 8.73 -7.09 -6.84
N ALA A 144 8.88 -6.06 -5.99
CA ALA A 144 9.69 -6.13 -4.77
C ALA A 144 9.13 -7.18 -3.79
N GLU A 145 7.81 -7.16 -3.56
CA GLU A 145 7.13 -8.16 -2.72
C GLU A 145 7.31 -9.59 -3.28
N PHE A 146 7.19 -9.74 -4.59
CA PHE A 146 7.43 -11.03 -5.24
C PHE A 146 8.86 -11.52 -5.02
N ARG A 147 9.87 -10.65 -5.20
CA ARG A 147 11.29 -11.01 -4.93
C ARG A 147 11.48 -11.41 -3.47
N ALA A 148 10.97 -10.60 -2.52
CA ALA A 148 11.04 -10.90 -1.09
C ALA A 148 10.44 -12.28 -0.75
N SER A 149 9.28 -12.60 -1.33
CA SER A 149 8.59 -13.87 -1.11
C SER A 149 9.38 -15.06 -1.68
N ARG A 150 9.96 -14.91 -2.86
CA ARG A 150 10.78 -15.94 -3.51
C ARG A 150 12.06 -16.25 -2.72
N HIS A 151 12.68 -15.21 -2.14
CA HIS A 151 13.88 -15.35 -1.31
C HIS A 151 13.58 -15.65 0.16
N ARG A 152 12.31 -15.69 0.56
CA ARG A 152 11.86 -15.90 1.94
C ARG A 152 12.45 -14.88 2.92
N TYR A 153 12.51 -13.62 2.52
CA TYR A 153 12.97 -12.54 3.39
C TYR A 153 11.91 -12.13 4.41
N GLY A 154 12.35 -11.75 5.61
CA GLY A 154 11.51 -11.19 6.66
C GLY A 154 10.21 -11.98 6.88
N VAL A 155 9.07 -11.33 6.72
CA VAL A 155 7.72 -11.90 6.91
C VAL A 155 7.42 -13.11 6.01
N TRP A 156 8.23 -13.35 4.98
CA TRP A 156 8.09 -14.44 4.02
C TRP A 156 8.88 -15.70 4.43
N GLN A 157 9.60 -15.68 5.57
CA GLN A 157 10.22 -16.88 6.12
C GLN A 157 9.19 -17.97 6.46
N VAL A 158 7.96 -17.54 6.77
CA VAL A 158 6.79 -18.40 6.86
C VAL A 158 6.23 -18.63 5.47
N GLU A 159 5.87 -19.85 5.13
CA GLU A 159 5.27 -20.17 3.84
C GLU A 159 3.99 -19.36 3.60
N GLY A 160 3.88 -18.70 2.44
CA GLY A 160 2.79 -17.79 2.14
C GLY A 160 2.86 -16.43 2.86
N GLY A 161 3.87 -16.23 3.70
CA GLY A 161 4.02 -15.05 4.56
C GLY A 161 3.15 -15.12 5.81
N ILE A 162 3.43 -14.26 6.79
CA ILE A 162 2.63 -14.15 8.00
C ILE A 162 1.23 -13.56 7.69
N THR A 163 0.31 -13.63 8.65
CA THR A 163 -0.98 -12.92 8.58
C THR A 163 -0.75 -11.46 8.22
N ARG A 164 -1.44 -10.99 7.20
CA ARG A 164 -1.31 -9.60 6.75
C ARG A 164 -1.69 -8.63 7.86
N PRO A 165 -0.98 -7.49 8.04
CA PRO A 165 -1.27 -6.56 9.14
C PRO A 165 -2.72 -6.05 9.12
N TRP A 166 -3.27 -5.79 7.94
CA TRP A 166 -4.68 -5.36 7.80
C TRP A 166 -5.69 -6.45 8.18
N ASP A 167 -5.36 -7.74 8.01
CA ASP A 167 -6.20 -8.86 8.44
C ASP A 167 -6.04 -9.10 9.94
N PHE A 168 -4.81 -8.98 10.46
CA PHE A 168 -4.52 -9.02 11.88
C PHE A 168 -5.31 -7.96 12.65
N ARG A 169 -5.39 -6.71 12.16
CA ARG A 169 -6.21 -5.66 12.76
C ARG A 169 -7.71 -5.96 12.74
N ARG A 170 -8.21 -6.64 11.71
CA ARG A 170 -9.64 -6.99 11.57
C ARG A 170 -10.05 -8.16 12.43
N GLY A 171 -9.21 -9.19 12.49
CA GLY A 171 -9.48 -10.41 13.28
C GLY A 171 -8.77 -10.46 14.61
N GLY A 172 -7.92 -9.52 14.85
CA GLY A 172 -6.73 -9.67 15.63
C GLY A 172 -6.77 -9.20 17.05
N ARG A 173 -7.70 -9.66 17.88
CA ARG A 173 -7.42 -9.78 19.32
C ARG A 173 -7.28 -11.23 19.77
N SER A 174 -7.14 -12.16 18.86
CA SER A 174 -6.99 -13.58 19.21
C SER A 174 -6.10 -14.32 18.21
N ALA A 175 -4.81 -13.98 18.17
CA ALA A 175 -3.80 -14.95 17.87
C ALA A 175 -2.82 -14.96 19.02
N THR A 176 -3.23 -15.44 20.15
CA THR A 176 -2.30 -16.10 21.06
C THR A 176 -1.63 -17.18 20.23
N VAL A 177 -0.35 -17.01 19.93
CA VAL A 177 0.48 -18.07 19.39
C VAL A 177 0.49 -19.15 20.47
N ILE A 178 -0.42 -20.10 20.37
CA ILE A 178 -0.24 -21.38 21.00
C ILE A 178 0.92 -22.00 20.21
N LEU A 179 2.07 -22.12 20.87
CA LEU A 179 3.17 -22.96 20.42
C LEU A 179 2.71 -24.43 20.57
N ASP A 180 1.75 -24.80 19.74
CA ASP A 180 1.44 -26.18 19.43
C ASP A 180 1.55 -26.28 17.91
N GLY A 181 2.57 -27.06 17.49
CA GLY A 181 3.01 -27.12 16.12
C GLY A 181 1.93 -27.68 15.22
N THR A 182 1.13 -26.79 14.67
CA THR A 182 0.37 -27.11 13.46
C THR A 182 -0.50 -25.92 13.07
N THR A 183 -0.07 -25.08 12.16
CA THR A 183 -0.92 -24.56 11.09
C THR A 183 -0.08 -23.84 10.04
N PRO A 184 0.12 -24.39 8.84
CA PRO A 184 0.55 -23.64 7.67
C PRO A 184 -0.61 -22.80 7.15
N GLY A 185 -0.49 -21.46 7.21
CA GLY A 185 -1.34 -20.53 6.49
C GLY A 185 -2.62 -20.09 7.21
N GLY A 186 -2.51 -19.06 7.99
CA GLY A 186 -3.46 -18.28 8.77
C GLY A 186 -4.88 -17.96 8.29
N ARG A 187 -5.48 -18.69 7.36
CA ARG A 187 -6.88 -18.54 6.99
C ARG A 187 -7.71 -19.61 7.70
N ARG A 188 -8.64 -19.18 8.57
CA ARG A 188 -9.67 -20.09 9.10
C ARG A 188 -10.81 -20.18 8.09
N TYR A 189 -11.14 -21.40 7.72
CA TYR A 189 -12.28 -21.71 6.86
C TYR A 189 -13.48 -22.05 7.75
N SER A 190 -14.68 -21.63 7.36
CA SER A 190 -15.92 -22.18 7.90
C SER A 190 -16.41 -23.35 7.04
N CYS A 191 -17.16 -24.26 7.61
CA CYS A 191 -17.73 -25.38 6.86
C CYS A 191 -18.56 -24.92 5.66
N LYS A 192 -19.26 -23.80 5.82
CA LYS A 192 -20.06 -23.18 4.76
C LYS A 192 -19.18 -22.68 3.58
N GLU A 193 -18.00 -22.12 3.86
CA GLU A 193 -17.06 -21.65 2.81
C GLU A 193 -16.39 -22.84 2.11
N ILE A 194 -16.14 -23.92 2.82
CA ILE A 194 -15.53 -25.14 2.27
C ILE A 194 -16.49 -25.83 1.29
N GLY A 195 -17.77 -25.92 1.63
CA GLY A 195 -18.84 -26.42 0.78
C GLY A 195 -18.70 -27.89 0.34
N SER A 196 -17.70 -28.63 0.83
CA SER A 196 -17.41 -30.01 0.44
C SER A 196 -16.82 -30.77 1.64
N TYR A 197 -17.46 -31.89 2.00
CA TYR A 197 -16.98 -32.77 3.07
C TYR A 197 -15.57 -33.30 2.78
N ALA A 198 -15.32 -33.79 1.55
CA ALA A 198 -13.99 -34.29 1.17
C ALA A 198 -12.89 -33.22 1.34
N ARG A 199 -13.20 -31.98 0.97
CA ARG A 199 -12.24 -30.85 1.16
C ARG A 199 -12.04 -30.52 2.63
N ALA A 200 -13.07 -30.61 3.47
CA ALA A 200 -12.96 -30.40 4.90
C ALA A 200 -12.04 -31.46 5.56
N GLN A 201 -12.17 -32.72 5.16
CA GLN A 201 -11.30 -33.81 5.64
C GLN A 201 -9.85 -33.59 5.23
N GLU A 202 -9.59 -33.12 4.00
CA GLU A 202 -8.25 -32.78 3.55
C GLU A 202 -7.63 -31.64 4.37
N LEU A 203 -8.41 -30.62 4.65
CA LEU A 203 -7.98 -29.49 5.51
C LEU A 203 -7.70 -29.97 6.95
N LEU A 204 -8.50 -30.91 7.49
CA LEU A 204 -8.24 -31.50 8.81
C LEU A 204 -6.89 -32.24 8.82
N ARG A 205 -6.60 -33.05 7.79
CA ARG A 205 -5.29 -33.70 7.64
C ARG A 205 -4.12 -32.72 7.51
N GLN A 206 -4.37 -31.53 6.94
CA GLN A 206 -3.40 -30.43 6.84
C GLN A 206 -3.26 -29.62 8.13
N GLY A 207 -3.89 -30.05 9.23
CA GLY A 207 -3.75 -29.44 10.56
C GLY A 207 -4.81 -28.42 10.93
N HIS A 208 -5.90 -28.26 10.15
CA HIS A 208 -7.02 -27.37 10.48
C HIS A 208 -7.98 -28.03 11.49
N THR A 209 -7.46 -28.45 12.66
CA THR A 209 -8.20 -29.21 13.68
C THR A 209 -9.42 -28.49 14.24
N TYR A 210 -9.53 -27.18 14.08
CA TYR A 210 -10.70 -26.40 14.48
C TYR A 210 -11.96 -26.68 13.63
N LEU A 211 -11.82 -27.41 12.51
CA LEU A 211 -12.93 -27.85 11.67
C LEU A 211 -13.62 -29.09 12.25
N ASP A 212 -12.96 -29.78 13.15
CA ASP A 212 -13.47 -30.92 13.94
C ASP A 212 -13.79 -30.40 15.35
N SER A 213 -15.04 -29.97 15.54
CA SER A 213 -15.49 -29.30 16.77
C SER A 213 -15.69 -30.26 17.96
N ASN A 214 -16.02 -31.52 17.68
CA ASN A 214 -16.28 -32.57 18.68
C ASN A 214 -15.05 -33.48 18.92
N ARG A 215 -13.99 -33.34 18.09
CA ARG A 215 -12.72 -34.08 18.15
C ARG A 215 -12.86 -35.58 17.91
N ASP A 216 -13.78 -35.96 17.02
CA ASP A 216 -13.98 -37.36 16.65
C ASP A 216 -13.19 -37.79 15.39
N GLY A 217 -12.39 -36.87 14.83
CA GLY A 217 -11.58 -37.10 13.63
C GLY A 217 -12.29 -36.75 12.33
N GLU A 218 -13.49 -36.17 12.38
CA GLU A 218 -14.26 -35.75 11.21
C GLU A 218 -14.48 -34.22 11.19
N ALA A 219 -14.08 -33.57 10.13
CA ALA A 219 -14.28 -32.15 9.95
C ALA A 219 -15.61 -31.85 9.25
N CYS A 220 -16.34 -30.82 9.74
CA CYS A 220 -17.52 -30.29 9.06
C CYS A 220 -18.58 -31.37 8.73
N GLU A 221 -18.98 -32.18 9.70
CA GLU A 221 -19.99 -33.26 9.56
C GLU A 221 -21.28 -32.77 8.88
N SER A 222 -21.66 -31.51 9.06
CA SER A 222 -22.83 -30.89 8.42
C SER A 222 -22.77 -30.83 6.88
N LEU A 223 -21.63 -31.19 6.29
CA LEU A 223 -21.43 -31.26 4.83
C LEU A 223 -21.49 -32.70 4.28
N ARG A 224 -21.80 -33.66 5.14
CA ARG A 224 -21.89 -35.09 4.82
C ARG A 224 -23.14 -35.42 4.01
#